data_98cc3abf3b0e06d36e3189ed6f67aa92
#
_entry.id   98cc3abf3b0e06d36e3189ed6f67aa92
#
_cell.length_a   1.000
_cell.length_b   1.000
_cell.length_c   1.000
_cell.angle_alpha   90.00
_cell.angle_beta   90.00
_cell.angle_gamma   90.00
#
_symmetry.space_group_name_H-M   'P 1'
#
loop_
_entity.id
_entity.type
_entity.pdbx_description
1 polymer ?
#
loop_
_entity_poly.entity_id
_entity_poly.type
_entity_poly.pdbx_seq_one_letter_code
_entity_poly.pdbx_strand_id
1 'polypeptide(L)'
;MNRLNGLNRKLLFCVAAVFVMVLAGAALAHTPLFSCWDNGDGTLSCEGGFSDGSSAANMPIRVTNEKDEVIFEGKLDEGGELTFKKPEGVFTVTFDGGPGHMLSVKSSEIK
;
A
#
# COMPACT_ATOMS: atom_id res chain seq x y z
N MET A 1 -40.55 29.26 -17.19
CA MET A 1 -40.19 28.28 -16.14
C MET A 1 -39.39 27.10 -16.68
N ASN A 2 -39.79 26.46 -17.77
CA ASN A 2 -39.10 25.27 -18.31
C ASN A 2 -37.67 25.52 -18.80
N ARG A 3 -37.34 26.74 -19.19
CA ARG A 3 -36.01 27.11 -19.67
C ARG A 3 -34.96 27.10 -18.55
N LEU A 4 -35.32 27.50 -17.35
CA LEU A 4 -34.44 27.51 -16.19
C LEU A 4 -34.16 26.10 -15.70
N ASN A 5 -35.13 25.20 -15.78
CA ASN A 5 -34.95 23.82 -15.37
C ASN A 5 -33.92 23.07 -16.23
N GLY A 6 -33.86 23.31 -17.55
CA GLY A 6 -32.90 22.72 -18.45
C GLY A 6 -31.45 23.17 -18.14
N LEU A 7 -31.24 24.45 -17.85
CA LEU A 7 -29.94 24.98 -17.50
C LEU A 7 -29.46 24.44 -16.16
N ASN A 8 -30.34 24.39 -15.15
CA ASN A 8 -29.98 23.86 -13.83
C ASN A 8 -29.60 22.37 -13.86
N ARG A 9 -30.26 21.59 -14.70
CA ARG A 9 -29.95 20.16 -14.86
C ARG A 9 -28.54 19.95 -15.44
N LYS A 10 -28.14 20.75 -16.45
CA LYS A 10 -26.79 20.70 -17.03
C LYS A 10 -25.71 21.09 -16.02
N LEU A 11 -25.98 22.14 -15.25
CA LEU A 11 -25.07 22.60 -14.21
C LEU A 11 -24.89 21.55 -13.11
N LEU A 12 -25.93 20.90 -12.65
CA LEU A 12 -25.87 19.82 -11.65
C LEU A 12 -25.08 18.63 -12.16
N PHE A 13 -25.23 18.26 -13.43
CA PHE A 13 -24.46 17.17 -14.03
C PHE A 13 -22.97 17.49 -14.06
N CYS A 14 -22.56 18.70 -14.43
CA CYS A 14 -21.16 19.12 -14.44
C CYS A 14 -20.54 19.10 -13.04
N VAL A 15 -21.27 19.57 -12.03
CA VAL A 15 -20.80 19.56 -10.63
C VAL A 15 -20.61 18.13 -10.12
N ALA A 16 -21.54 17.23 -10.43
CA ALA A 16 -21.42 15.82 -10.05
C ALA A 16 -20.22 15.15 -10.73
N ALA A 17 -19.96 15.42 -12.00
CA ALA A 17 -18.82 14.87 -12.73
C ALA A 17 -17.48 15.33 -12.12
N VAL A 18 -17.34 16.61 -11.76
CA VAL A 18 -16.13 17.13 -11.10
C VAL A 18 -15.93 16.48 -9.73
N PHE A 19 -16.99 16.30 -8.96
CA PHE A 19 -16.91 15.66 -7.64
C PHE A 19 -16.42 14.20 -7.73
N VAL A 20 -16.89 13.43 -8.71
CA VAL A 20 -16.44 12.04 -8.93
C VAL A 20 -14.98 12.00 -9.32
N MET A 21 -14.50 12.91 -10.16
CA MET A 21 -13.08 12.97 -10.55
C MET A 21 -12.17 13.28 -9.36
N VAL A 22 -12.59 14.17 -8.46
CA VAL A 22 -11.81 14.48 -7.23
C VAL A 22 -11.71 13.27 -6.32
N LEU A 23 -12.80 12.51 -6.14
CA LEU A 23 -12.78 11.28 -5.33
C LEU A 23 -11.87 10.21 -5.94
N ALA A 24 -11.89 10.03 -7.25
CA ALA A 24 -11.02 9.09 -7.95
C ALA A 24 -9.54 9.48 -7.78
N GLY A 25 -9.21 10.77 -7.88
CA GLY A 25 -7.85 11.28 -7.65
C GLY A 25 -7.38 11.05 -6.21
N ALA A 26 -8.24 11.28 -5.22
CA ALA A 26 -7.93 11.03 -3.81
C ALA A 26 -7.66 9.53 -3.54
N ALA A 27 -8.46 8.62 -4.14
CA ALA A 27 -8.26 7.18 -4.01
C ALA A 27 -6.90 6.73 -4.58
N LEU A 28 -6.42 7.34 -5.67
CA LEU A 28 -5.12 7.04 -6.27
C LEU A 28 -3.94 7.63 -5.46
N ALA A 29 -4.18 8.70 -4.69
CA ALA A 29 -3.14 9.39 -3.91
C ALA A 29 -2.62 8.57 -2.72
N HIS A 30 -3.32 7.52 -2.28
CA HIS A 30 -2.95 6.66 -1.16
C HIS A 30 -2.58 5.23 -1.57
N THR A 31 -2.02 5.07 -2.76
CA THR A 31 -1.56 3.75 -3.21
C THR A 31 -0.36 3.31 -2.38
N PRO A 32 -0.41 2.11 -1.77
CA PRO A 32 0.72 1.60 -1.01
C PRO A 32 1.87 1.22 -1.94
N LEU A 33 3.09 1.47 -1.46
CA LEU A 33 4.34 1.10 -2.14
C LEU A 33 5.16 0.27 -1.17
N PHE A 34 5.66 -0.87 -1.63
CA PHE A 34 6.43 -1.77 -0.78
C PHE A 34 7.44 -2.55 -1.59
N SER A 35 8.67 -2.62 -1.10
CA SER A 35 9.73 -3.41 -1.71
C SER A 35 10.64 -4.01 -0.65
N CYS A 36 11.24 -5.15 -0.97
CA CYS A 36 12.22 -5.82 -0.13
C CYS A 36 13.43 -6.20 -0.97
N TRP A 37 14.61 -6.24 -0.34
CA TRP A 37 15.85 -6.66 -0.99
C TRP A 37 16.70 -7.50 -0.04
N ASP A 38 17.55 -8.33 -0.63
CA ASP A 38 18.49 -9.16 0.10
C ASP A 38 19.80 -8.39 0.30
N ASN A 39 20.22 -8.24 1.55
CA ASN A 39 21.43 -7.50 1.88
C ASN A 39 22.72 -8.32 1.64
N GLY A 40 22.60 -9.62 1.35
CA GLY A 40 23.75 -10.49 1.11
C GLY A 40 24.50 -10.95 2.36
N ASP A 41 24.00 -10.58 3.53
CA ASP A 41 24.63 -10.91 4.83
C ASP A 41 23.75 -11.81 5.72
N GLY A 42 22.71 -12.40 5.14
CA GLY A 42 21.73 -13.20 5.87
C GLY A 42 20.52 -12.40 6.38
N THR A 43 20.43 -11.12 6.02
CA THR A 43 19.28 -10.28 6.36
C THR A 43 18.56 -9.77 5.12
N LEU A 44 17.29 -9.44 5.29
CA LEU A 44 16.47 -8.73 4.32
C LEU A 44 16.12 -7.36 4.86
N SER A 45 16.03 -6.38 3.97
CA SER A 45 15.48 -5.07 4.28
C SER A 45 14.23 -4.83 3.46
N CYS A 46 13.22 -4.21 4.06
CA CYS A 46 12.00 -3.82 3.38
C CYS A 46 11.73 -2.35 3.63
N GLU A 47 11.13 -1.70 2.63
CA GLU A 47 10.74 -0.28 2.71
C GLU A 47 9.31 -0.14 2.24
N GLY A 48 8.52 0.60 3.00
CA GLY A 48 7.12 0.89 2.69
C GLY A 48 6.82 2.38 2.71
N GLY A 49 5.80 2.75 1.97
CA GLY A 49 5.33 4.13 1.89
C GLY A 49 4.03 4.21 1.10
N PHE A 50 3.63 5.41 0.79
CA PHE A 50 2.44 5.68 -0.01
C PHE A 50 2.76 6.65 -1.15
N SER A 51 2.04 6.53 -2.25
CA SER A 51 2.30 7.31 -3.47
C SER A 51 2.13 8.82 -3.30
N ASP A 52 1.40 9.26 -2.28
CA ASP A 52 1.24 10.68 -1.93
C ASP A 52 2.36 11.22 -1.03
N GLY A 53 3.36 10.38 -0.71
CA GLY A 53 4.45 10.73 0.18
C GLY A 53 4.15 10.57 1.67
N SER A 54 2.95 10.12 2.03
CA SER A 54 2.63 9.88 3.45
C SER A 54 3.45 8.71 3.99
N SER A 55 3.75 8.78 5.30
CA SER A 55 4.63 7.84 5.99
C SER A 55 3.94 6.50 6.24
N ALA A 56 4.71 5.42 6.09
CA ALA A 56 4.31 4.08 6.53
C ALA A 56 4.94 3.69 7.87
N ALA A 57 5.42 4.65 8.64
CA ALA A 57 6.00 4.39 9.97
C ALA A 57 5.04 3.61 10.85
N ASN A 58 5.58 2.65 11.59
CA ASN A 58 4.84 1.76 12.49
C ASN A 58 3.83 0.81 11.82
N MET A 59 3.76 0.77 10.50
CA MET A 59 2.89 -0.18 9.81
C MET A 59 3.40 -1.61 9.99
N PRO A 60 2.50 -2.57 10.24
CA PRO A 60 2.89 -3.96 10.47
C PRO A 60 3.47 -4.64 9.23
N ILE A 61 4.48 -5.47 9.48
CA ILE A 61 5.06 -6.40 8.50
C ILE A 61 4.87 -7.80 9.06
N ARG A 62 4.34 -8.71 8.24
CA ARG A 62 4.23 -10.13 8.57
C ARG A 62 4.96 -10.96 7.54
N VAL A 63 5.65 -11.99 8.00
CA VAL A 63 6.27 -12.99 7.13
C VAL A 63 5.57 -14.32 7.38
N THR A 64 5.09 -14.94 6.32
CA THR A 64 4.40 -16.22 6.37
C THR A 64 5.17 -17.27 5.56
N ASN A 65 5.06 -18.53 5.97
CA ASN A 65 5.64 -19.66 5.24
C ASN A 65 4.62 -20.23 4.22
N GLU A 66 4.98 -21.33 3.56
CA GLU A 66 4.11 -22.00 2.58
C GLU A 66 2.77 -22.47 3.14
N LYS A 67 2.69 -22.68 4.46
CA LYS A 67 1.48 -23.11 5.15
C LYS A 67 0.65 -21.95 5.70
N ASP A 68 0.96 -20.72 5.28
CA ASP A 68 0.35 -19.49 5.77
C ASP A 68 0.53 -19.26 7.28
N GLU A 69 1.51 -19.90 7.88
CA GLU A 69 1.87 -19.67 9.28
C GLU A 69 2.73 -18.42 9.39
N VAL A 70 2.41 -17.55 10.34
CA VAL A 70 3.23 -16.36 10.62
C VAL A 70 4.52 -16.80 11.33
N ILE A 71 5.67 -16.57 10.66
CA ILE A 71 6.99 -16.95 11.18
C ILE A 71 7.79 -15.75 11.70
N PHE A 72 7.36 -14.52 11.38
CA PHE A 72 7.95 -13.29 11.88
C PHE A 72 6.93 -12.16 11.79
N GLU A 73 6.93 -11.29 12.79
CA GLU A 73 6.17 -10.05 12.80
C GLU A 73 7.07 -8.90 13.25
N GLY A 74 6.89 -7.75 12.64
CA GLY A 74 7.59 -6.53 12.97
C GLY A 74 6.82 -5.32 12.52
N LYS A 75 7.43 -4.15 12.64
CA LYS A 75 6.86 -2.88 12.20
C LYS A 75 7.92 -2.08 11.48
N LEU A 76 7.52 -1.34 10.47
CA LEU A 76 8.40 -0.37 9.83
C LEU A 76 8.81 0.70 10.85
N ASP A 77 10.05 1.15 10.77
CA ASP A 77 10.57 2.21 11.63
C ASP A 77 10.05 3.60 11.18
N GLU A 78 10.56 4.66 11.80
CA GLU A 78 10.16 6.02 11.47
C GLU A 78 10.51 6.42 10.03
N GLY A 79 11.52 5.79 9.45
CA GLY A 79 11.91 5.99 8.06
C GLY A 79 11.17 5.08 7.07
N GLY A 80 10.25 4.24 7.55
CA GLY A 80 9.52 3.31 6.71
C GLY A 80 10.29 2.05 6.35
N GLU A 81 11.33 1.70 7.11
CA GLU A 81 12.20 0.55 6.83
C GLU A 81 12.16 -0.47 7.96
N LEU A 82 12.45 -1.73 7.62
CA LEU A 82 12.64 -2.82 8.57
C LEU A 82 13.67 -3.79 8.01
N THR A 83 14.65 -4.14 8.84
CA THR A 83 15.65 -5.18 8.51
C THR A 83 15.46 -6.34 9.48
N PHE A 84 15.43 -7.55 8.95
CA PHE A 84 15.22 -8.76 9.74
C PHE A 84 15.99 -9.94 9.13
N LYS A 85 16.16 -11.00 9.93
CA LYS A 85 16.85 -12.21 9.48
C LYS A 85 16.09 -12.85 8.32
N LYS A 86 16.80 -13.17 7.24
CA LYS A 86 16.21 -13.86 6.09
C LYS A 86 15.67 -15.22 6.51
N PRO A 87 14.36 -15.48 6.30
CA PRO A 87 13.78 -16.79 6.58
C PRO A 87 14.34 -17.87 5.66
N GLU A 88 14.41 -19.09 6.15
CA GLU A 88 14.75 -20.25 5.33
C GLU A 88 13.55 -20.70 4.51
N GLY A 89 13.82 -21.21 3.30
CA GLY A 89 12.78 -21.75 2.42
C GLY A 89 11.94 -20.68 1.75
N VAL A 90 10.74 -21.07 1.36
CA VAL A 90 9.77 -20.20 0.67
C VAL A 90 8.96 -19.42 1.70
N PHE A 91 8.86 -18.13 1.49
CA PHE A 91 8.12 -17.22 2.38
C PHE A 91 7.49 -16.08 1.60
N THR A 92 6.56 -15.39 2.23
CA THR A 92 5.91 -14.18 1.71
C THR A 92 6.00 -13.09 2.77
N VAL A 93 6.38 -11.89 2.35
CA VAL A 93 6.41 -10.70 3.21
C VAL A 93 5.20 -9.86 2.90
N THR A 94 4.38 -9.55 3.90
CA THR A 94 3.17 -8.73 3.74
C THR A 94 3.30 -7.42 4.50
N PHE A 95 3.13 -6.32 3.77
CA PHE A 95 2.99 -4.98 4.31
C PHE A 95 1.50 -4.71 4.54
N ASP A 96 1.14 -4.40 5.76
CA ASP A 96 -0.24 -4.08 6.14
C ASP A 96 -0.40 -2.57 6.35
N GLY A 97 -0.76 -1.88 5.29
CA GLY A 97 -1.03 -0.43 5.31
C GLY A 97 -2.46 -0.07 5.70
N GLY A 98 -3.22 -1.04 6.22
CA GLY A 98 -4.63 -0.88 6.56
C GLY A 98 -5.56 -1.50 5.51
N PRO A 99 -6.89 -1.49 5.76
CA PRO A 99 -7.86 -2.06 4.83
C PRO A 99 -7.72 -1.48 3.42
N GLY A 100 -7.59 -2.35 2.41
CA GLY A 100 -7.39 -1.96 1.02
C GLY A 100 -5.99 -1.48 0.68
N HIS A 101 -5.03 -1.52 1.62
CA HIS A 101 -3.65 -1.06 1.44
C HIS A 101 -2.63 -2.14 1.82
N MET A 102 -2.93 -3.39 1.52
CA MET A 102 -2.03 -4.51 1.76
C MET A 102 -1.27 -4.89 0.50
N LEU A 103 0.05 -5.09 0.63
CA LEU A 103 0.90 -5.60 -0.44
C LEU A 103 1.73 -6.77 0.06
N SER A 104 1.96 -7.74 -0.82
CA SER A 104 2.79 -8.89 -0.51
C SER A 104 3.89 -9.06 -1.54
N VAL A 105 5.07 -9.48 -1.07
CA VAL A 105 6.23 -9.79 -1.90
C VAL A 105 6.62 -11.23 -1.60
N LYS A 106 6.73 -12.05 -2.63
CA LYS A 106 7.15 -13.46 -2.50
C LYS A 106 8.67 -13.54 -2.44
N SER A 107 9.19 -14.53 -1.72
CA SER A 107 10.64 -14.76 -1.60
C SER A 107 11.35 -14.87 -2.96
N SER A 108 10.67 -15.42 -3.97
CA SER A 108 11.21 -15.52 -5.34
C SER A 108 11.39 -14.16 -6.04
N GLU A 109 10.72 -13.12 -5.56
CA GLU A 109 10.80 -11.77 -6.12
C GLU A 109 11.85 -10.90 -5.42
N ILE A 110 12.42 -11.38 -4.33
CA ILE A 110 13.43 -10.65 -3.53
C ILE A 110 14.82 -10.99 -4.03
N LYS A 111 15.57 -9.96 -4.42
CA LYS A 111 16.94 -10.11 -4.95
C LYS A 111 17.94 -9.24 -4.22
#